data_b060a01b84a835519c9e972aa551346c
#
_entry.id   b060a01b84a835519c9e972aa551346c
#
_cell.length_a   1.000
_cell.length_b   1.000
_cell.length_c   1.000
_cell.angle_alpha   90.00
_cell.angle_beta   90.00
_cell.angle_gamma   90.00
#
_symmetry.space_group_name_H-M   'P 1'
#
loop_
_entity.id
_entity.type
_entity.pdbx_description
1 polymer ?
#
loop_
_entity_poly.entity_id
_entity_poly.type
_entity_poly.pdbx_seq_one_letter_code
_entity_poly.pdbx_strand_id
1 'polypeptide(L)'
;MQRISVFFKDTKLGELSMVNDNYIYVCLPENIKKATQNGYLKTLYGCDKNFISKELPFSLKNFVVNNEQIKNWPEAKIEKEDSDFERLLKLAKLQDTAHNEFYILVE
;
A
#
# COMPACT_ATOMS: atom_id res chain seq x y z
N MET A 1 -0.56 12.38 -11.27
CA MET A 1 -0.61 10.94 -10.94
C MET A 1 -0.61 10.77 -9.43
N GLN A 2 -1.57 9.99 -8.90
CA GLN A 2 -1.62 9.74 -7.46
C GLN A 2 -0.75 8.55 -7.10
N ARG A 3 -0.08 8.65 -5.97
CA ARG A 3 0.83 7.62 -5.47
C ARG A 3 0.50 7.27 -4.03
N ILE A 4 0.71 6.01 -3.71
CA ILE A 4 0.56 5.50 -2.36
C ILE A 4 1.94 5.18 -1.84
N SER A 5 2.29 5.76 -0.69
CA SER A 5 3.57 5.49 -0.03
C SER A 5 3.41 4.31 0.90
N VAL A 6 4.35 3.38 0.85
CA VAL A 6 4.36 2.16 1.64
C VAL A 6 5.44 2.29 2.72
N PHE A 7 5.06 2.03 3.97
CA PHE A 7 5.93 2.21 5.11
C PHE A 7 6.07 0.96 5.94
N PHE A 8 7.22 0.81 6.58
CA PHE A 8 7.42 -0.12 7.68
C PHE A 8 7.99 0.65 8.86
N LYS A 9 7.24 0.68 9.96
CA LYS A 9 7.56 1.54 11.13
C LYS A 9 7.72 2.98 10.62
N ASP A 10 8.85 3.60 10.87
CA ASP A 10 9.10 4.99 10.46
C ASP A 10 9.75 5.11 9.09
N THR A 11 9.92 3.99 8.39
CA THR A 11 10.72 3.95 7.17
C THR A 11 9.86 3.78 5.93
N LYS A 12 9.94 4.71 5.00
CA LYS A 12 9.26 4.60 3.71
C LYS A 12 9.98 3.57 2.85
N LEU A 13 9.26 2.52 2.46
CA LEU A 13 9.81 1.46 1.62
C LEU A 13 9.81 1.79 0.14
N GLY A 14 8.77 2.47 -0.31
CA GLY A 14 8.61 2.80 -1.72
C GLY A 14 7.27 3.43 -2.01
N GLU A 15 6.98 3.57 -3.31
CA GLU A 15 5.74 4.19 -3.78
C GLU A 15 5.05 3.32 -4.82
N LEU A 16 3.73 3.19 -4.68
CA LEU A 16 2.87 2.45 -5.58
C LEU A 16 2.03 3.41 -6.40
N SER A 17 1.96 3.18 -7.70
CA SER A 17 1.08 3.93 -8.61
C SER A 17 0.44 2.97 -9.60
N MET A 18 -0.50 3.49 -10.41
CA MET A 18 -1.12 2.69 -11.45
C MET A 18 -1.03 3.43 -12.79
N VAL A 19 -0.53 2.75 -13.80
CA VAL A 19 -0.40 3.27 -15.16
C VAL A 19 -0.85 2.20 -16.15
N ASN A 20 -1.82 2.54 -17.01
CA ASN A 20 -2.32 1.62 -18.03
C ASN A 20 -2.76 0.27 -17.45
N ASP A 21 -3.51 0.32 -16.35
CA ASP A 21 -4.03 -0.85 -15.64
C ASP A 21 -2.97 -1.76 -15.04
N ASN A 22 -1.74 -1.27 -14.93
CA ASN A 22 -0.65 -1.99 -14.25
C ASN A 22 -0.26 -1.26 -12.98
N TYR A 23 -0.05 -2.02 -11.91
CA TYR A 23 0.56 -1.49 -10.70
C TYR A 23 2.06 -1.34 -10.94
N ILE A 24 2.58 -0.17 -10.58
CA ILE A 24 4.01 0.12 -10.67
C ILE A 24 4.47 0.47 -9.27
N TYR A 25 5.45 -0.28 -8.77
CA TYR A 25 6.02 -0.05 -7.46
C TYR A 25 7.52 0.23 -7.61
N VAL A 26 7.94 1.34 -7.02
CA VAL A 26 9.36 1.74 -7.01
C VAL A 26 9.82 1.77 -5.56
N CYS A 27 10.74 0.89 -5.21
CA CYS A 27 11.27 0.83 -3.86
C CYS A 27 12.42 1.82 -3.68
N LEU A 28 12.73 2.10 -2.42
CA LEU A 28 13.85 2.96 -2.02
C LEU A 28 14.92 2.07 -1.39
N PRO A 29 15.94 1.64 -2.16
CA PRO A 29 16.88 0.60 -1.70
C PRO A 29 17.57 0.91 -0.38
N GLU A 30 17.97 2.16 -0.17
CA GLU A 30 18.62 2.56 1.11
C GLU A 30 17.67 2.40 2.28
N ASN A 31 16.39 2.75 2.07
CA ASN A 31 15.39 2.64 3.11
C ASN A 31 15.01 1.18 3.36
N ILE A 32 15.00 0.35 2.33
CA ILE A 32 14.76 -1.09 2.49
C ILE A 32 15.85 -1.69 3.38
N LYS A 33 17.09 -1.27 3.19
CA LYS A 33 18.20 -1.73 4.02
C LYS A 33 18.00 -1.37 5.49
N LYS A 34 17.59 -0.13 5.76
CA LYS A 34 17.28 0.32 7.12
C LYS A 34 16.12 -0.46 7.72
N ALA A 35 15.06 -0.65 6.93
CA ALA A 35 13.89 -1.39 7.39
C ALA A 35 14.24 -2.83 7.73
N THR A 36 15.11 -3.48 6.94
CA THR A 36 15.55 -4.85 7.20
C THR A 36 16.28 -4.94 8.54
N GLN A 37 17.09 -3.94 8.88
CA GLN A 37 17.76 -3.89 10.17
C GLN A 37 16.78 -3.73 11.33
N ASN A 38 15.61 -3.15 11.06
CA ASN A 38 14.56 -2.92 12.06
C ASN A 38 13.49 -3.99 12.07
N GLY A 39 13.71 -5.11 11.37
CA GLY A 39 12.82 -6.27 11.43
C GLY A 39 11.90 -6.48 10.23
N TYR A 40 12.07 -5.69 9.15
CA TYR A 40 11.28 -5.91 7.94
C TYR A 40 11.62 -7.28 7.34
N LEU A 41 10.58 -8.08 7.09
CA LEU A 41 10.73 -9.42 6.53
C LEU A 41 10.37 -9.41 5.05
N LYS A 42 11.38 -9.48 4.20
CA LYS A 42 11.21 -9.43 2.74
C LYS A 42 10.22 -10.48 2.22
N THR A 43 10.32 -11.69 2.77
CA THR A 43 9.46 -12.81 2.34
C THR A 43 8.00 -12.62 2.73
N LEU A 44 7.74 -11.81 3.77
CA LEU A 44 6.39 -11.59 4.27
C LEU A 44 5.69 -10.42 3.56
N TYR A 45 6.43 -9.31 3.37
CA TYR A 45 5.80 -8.09 2.86
C TYR A 45 5.97 -7.87 1.36
N GLY A 46 7.06 -8.34 0.76
CA GLY A 46 7.23 -8.31 -0.70
C GLY A 46 7.42 -6.94 -1.33
N CYS A 47 7.76 -5.92 -0.53
CA CYS A 47 7.93 -4.54 -1.02
C CYS A 47 9.39 -4.09 -1.06
N ASP A 48 10.31 -5.03 -1.24
CA ASP A 48 11.74 -4.77 -1.25
C ASP A 48 12.34 -4.65 -2.66
N LYS A 49 11.52 -4.81 -3.69
CA LYS A 49 11.96 -4.74 -5.10
C LYS A 49 10.94 -3.96 -5.92
N ASN A 50 11.43 -3.32 -6.99
CA ASN A 50 10.55 -2.72 -7.97
C ASN A 50 9.72 -3.80 -8.66
N PHE A 51 8.48 -3.47 -9.00
CA PHE A 51 7.69 -4.37 -9.83
C PHE A 51 6.72 -3.62 -10.72
N ILE A 52 6.32 -4.29 -11.79
CA ILE A 52 5.21 -3.89 -12.66
C ILE A 52 4.34 -5.12 -12.78
N SER A 53 3.08 -5.02 -12.37
CA SER A 53 2.20 -6.19 -12.30
C SER A 53 0.74 -5.78 -12.42
N LYS A 54 -0.09 -6.68 -12.92
CA LYS A 54 -1.54 -6.49 -12.92
C LYS A 54 -2.16 -6.80 -11.58
N GLU A 55 -1.42 -7.45 -10.69
CA GLU A 55 -1.90 -7.83 -9.36
C GLU A 55 -1.02 -7.25 -8.28
N LEU A 56 -1.62 -6.99 -7.12
CA LEU A 56 -0.91 -6.52 -5.94
C LEU A 56 -0.25 -7.68 -5.21
N PRO A 57 0.92 -7.45 -4.58
CA PRO A 57 1.45 -8.40 -3.61
C PRO A 57 0.43 -8.61 -2.49
N PHE A 58 0.45 -9.78 -1.90
CA PHE A 58 -0.51 -10.17 -0.86
C PHE A 58 -0.54 -9.16 0.31
N SER A 59 0.63 -8.65 0.70
CA SER A 59 0.72 -7.69 1.79
C SER A 59 -0.05 -6.40 1.53
N LEU A 60 -0.03 -5.91 0.29
CA LEU A 60 -0.77 -4.71 -0.09
C LEU A 60 -2.24 -5.02 -0.37
N LYS A 61 -2.52 -6.21 -0.90
CA LYS A 61 -3.87 -6.64 -1.17
C LYS A 61 -4.73 -6.69 0.10
N ASN A 62 -4.12 -6.96 1.24
CA ASN A 62 -4.81 -6.97 2.52
C ASN A 62 -5.39 -5.62 2.91
N PHE A 63 -4.91 -4.53 2.32
CA PHE A 63 -5.47 -3.20 2.57
C PHE A 63 -6.63 -2.86 1.63
N VAL A 64 -6.94 -3.70 0.65
CA VAL A 64 -8.08 -3.46 -0.25
C VAL A 64 -9.36 -3.82 0.48
N VAL A 65 -10.16 -2.79 0.77
CA VAL A 65 -11.45 -2.97 1.44
C VAL A 65 -12.42 -3.66 0.49
N ASN A 66 -12.93 -4.83 0.85
CA ASN A 66 -13.89 -5.55 0.01
C ASN A 66 -15.31 -5.00 0.20
N ASN A 67 -16.26 -5.46 -0.62
CA ASN A 67 -17.64 -4.94 -0.59
C ASN A 67 -18.32 -5.14 0.77
N GLU A 68 -18.02 -6.21 1.46
CA GLU A 68 -18.60 -6.49 2.78
C GLU A 68 -18.04 -5.58 3.86
N GLN A 69 -16.82 -5.07 3.66
CA GLN A 69 -16.11 -4.24 4.63
C GLN A 69 -16.35 -2.75 4.44
N ILE A 70 -16.97 -2.34 3.33
CA ILE A 70 -17.19 -0.91 3.02
C ILE A 70 -17.87 -0.19 4.17
N LYS A 71 -18.85 -0.84 4.79
CA LYS A 71 -19.62 -0.27 5.92
C LYS A 71 -18.75 0.03 7.14
N ASN A 72 -17.58 -0.62 7.26
CA ASN A 72 -16.68 -0.41 8.39
C ASN A 72 -15.82 0.84 8.21
N TRP A 73 -15.83 1.43 7.01
CA TRP A 73 -14.98 2.56 6.66
C TRP A 73 -15.80 3.68 6.00
N PRO A 74 -16.87 4.19 6.67
CA PRO A 74 -17.75 5.17 6.02
C PRO A 74 -17.03 6.47 5.66
N GLU A 75 -16.00 6.86 6.41
CA GLU A 75 -15.23 8.07 6.13
C GLU A 75 -14.41 7.96 4.85
N ALA A 76 -14.10 6.75 4.39
CA ALA A 76 -13.33 6.55 3.18
C ALA A 76 -14.14 6.81 1.92
N LYS A 77 -15.47 6.73 2.01
CA LYS A 77 -16.38 6.96 0.88
C LYS A 77 -16.10 6.00 -0.28
N ILE A 78 -15.80 4.75 0.05
CA ILE A 78 -15.55 3.70 -0.95
C ILE A 78 -16.86 3.26 -1.57
N GLU A 79 -16.90 3.16 -2.89
CA GLU A 79 -18.06 2.72 -3.63
C GLU A 79 -17.82 1.33 -4.23
N LYS A 80 -18.90 0.62 -4.53
CA LYS A 80 -18.81 -0.74 -5.09
C LYS A 80 -18.07 -0.77 -6.42
N GLU A 81 -18.18 0.30 -7.20
CA GLU A 81 -17.56 0.43 -8.52
C GLU A 81 -16.08 0.77 -8.45
N ASP A 82 -15.57 1.14 -7.29
CA ASP A 82 -14.17 1.53 -7.13
C ASP A 82 -13.25 0.34 -7.45
N SER A 83 -12.19 0.63 -8.20
CA SER A 83 -11.13 -0.35 -8.44
C SER A 83 -10.35 -0.62 -7.16
N ASP A 84 -9.53 -1.67 -7.16
CA ASP A 84 -8.69 -1.98 -6.02
C ASP A 84 -7.76 -0.82 -5.69
N PHE A 85 -7.18 -0.18 -6.70
CA PHE A 85 -6.28 0.95 -6.48
C PHE A 85 -7.02 2.14 -5.87
N GLU A 86 -8.23 2.43 -6.34
CA GLU A 86 -9.05 3.51 -5.78
C GLU A 86 -9.39 3.25 -4.32
N ARG A 87 -9.69 1.99 -3.97
CA ARG A 87 -9.96 1.61 -2.58
C ARG A 87 -8.72 1.78 -1.71
N LEU A 88 -7.55 1.42 -2.23
CA LEU A 88 -6.29 1.64 -1.51
C LEU A 88 -6.04 3.13 -1.28
N LEU A 89 -6.24 3.95 -2.31
CA LEU A 89 -6.06 5.40 -2.19
C LEU A 89 -6.96 5.99 -1.12
N LYS A 90 -8.23 5.60 -1.14
CA LYS A 90 -9.21 6.12 -0.18
C LYS A 90 -8.87 5.70 1.24
N LEU A 91 -8.44 4.45 1.44
CA LEU A 91 -8.03 3.99 2.76
C LEU A 91 -6.76 4.71 3.21
N ALA A 92 -5.78 4.86 2.31
CA ALA A 92 -4.52 5.52 2.64
C ALA A 92 -4.72 6.98 3.04
N LYS A 93 -5.71 7.66 2.44
CA LYS A 93 -6.02 9.05 2.78
C LYS A 93 -6.54 9.21 4.20
N LEU A 94 -7.14 8.18 4.78
CA LEU A 94 -7.63 8.23 6.17
C LEU A 94 -6.49 8.13 7.18
N GLN A 95 -5.32 7.64 6.78
CA GLN A 95 -4.17 7.42 7.65
C GLN A 95 -4.42 6.43 8.79
N ASP A 96 -5.52 5.69 8.73
CA ASP A 96 -5.89 4.74 9.79
C ASP A 96 -4.95 3.55 9.89
N THR A 97 -4.22 3.24 8.81
CA THR A 97 -3.28 2.13 8.82
C THR A 97 -1.96 2.48 9.52
N ALA A 98 -1.72 3.75 9.81
CA ALA A 98 -0.43 4.22 10.33
C ALA A 98 -0.08 3.66 11.72
N HIS A 99 -1.04 3.10 12.44
CA HIS A 99 -0.78 2.46 13.73
C HIS A 99 -0.24 1.03 13.59
N ASN A 100 -0.26 0.48 12.38
CA ASN A 100 0.34 -0.82 12.10
C ASN A 100 1.83 -0.66 11.83
N GLU A 101 2.60 -1.74 11.97
CA GLU A 101 4.01 -1.69 11.59
C GLU A 101 4.18 -1.50 10.08
N PHE A 102 3.37 -2.21 9.28
CA PHE A 102 3.37 -2.10 7.83
C PHE A 102 2.10 -1.36 7.42
N TYR A 103 2.25 -0.22 6.75
CA TYR A 103 1.09 0.63 6.47
C TYR A 103 1.27 1.44 5.19
N ILE A 104 0.19 2.07 4.76
CA ILE A 104 0.14 2.87 3.54
C ILE A 104 -0.39 4.27 3.86
N LEU A 105 0.16 5.27 3.16
CA LEU A 105 -0.28 6.67 3.26
C LEU A 105 -0.30 7.29 1.87
N VAL A 106 -1.09 8.34 1.72
CA VAL A 106 -1.00 9.25 0.57
C VAL A 106 -0.30 10.49 1.05
N GLU A 107 0.84 10.75 0.45
CA GLU A 107 1.62 11.95 0.79
C GLU A 107 1.26 13.15 -0.08
#